data_41ae1b6fac7b1286d62cf26c64e70458
#
_entry.id   41ae1b6fac7b1286d62cf26c64e70458
#
_cell.length_a   1.000
_cell.length_b   1.000
_cell.length_c   1.000
_cell.angle_alpha   90.00
_cell.angle_beta   90.00
_cell.angle_gamma   90.00
#
_symmetry.space_group_name_H-M   'P 1'
#
loop_
_entity.id
_entity.type
_entity.pdbx_description
1 polymer ?
#
loop_
_entity_poly.entity_id
_entity_poly.type
_entity_poly.pdbx_seq_one_letter_code
_entity_poly.pdbx_strand_id
1 'polypeptide(L)'
;MDKNCRKVAIITDNPGWHGEQLRKSLKGRDLDSVYLSLSDCSIEITGEANDIKLPGFEEPPFGIFVRGVSGGSLEQVIFRLDLLHGLHDLGVKIYNSPKSIERTVDKPLTSMLLNRAGLPTPKTWICESDYQANEILKKYSNNNKKIVLKPLFGSQGLGIHLIDQITGLVHDEKFAGIYYLQEFIERKNNNFIDIRVLVIDGVAKAGMTRHSKNWLTNRAQGANCMPLELNQDLSQLSEMACKVLEIDYAGVDLIEDKNGKYHIIEVNSIPAWYGLQQVVDFDIADCLIDSFIKNVSRNNTLQIYSN
;
A
#
# COMPACT_ATOMS: atom_id res chain seq x y z
N MET A 1 9.60 -38.14 7.95
CA MET A 1 9.60 -36.64 7.94
C MET A 1 8.19 -36.22 8.25
N ASP A 2 7.97 -35.73 9.46
CA ASP A 2 6.66 -35.25 9.89
C ASP A 2 6.18 -34.19 8.91
N LYS A 3 5.00 -34.42 8.34
CA LYS A 3 4.23 -33.39 7.63
C LYS A 3 3.66 -32.43 8.67
N ASN A 4 4.55 -31.71 9.38
CA ASN A 4 4.12 -30.54 10.14
C ASN A 4 3.53 -29.58 9.14
N CYS A 5 2.23 -29.48 9.18
CA CYS A 5 1.42 -28.67 8.27
C CYS A 5 1.96 -27.23 8.34
N ARG A 6 2.67 -26.80 7.26
CA ARG A 6 3.19 -25.44 7.16
C ARG A 6 2.02 -24.48 7.07
N LYS A 7 1.70 -23.83 8.16
CA LYS A 7 0.54 -22.97 8.32
C LYS A 7 0.91 -21.51 8.14
N VAL A 8 0.19 -20.78 7.29
CA VAL A 8 0.38 -19.36 6.98
C VAL A 8 -0.65 -18.53 7.74
N ALA A 9 -0.23 -17.44 8.36
CA ALA A 9 -1.16 -16.43 8.87
C ALA A 9 -1.48 -15.41 7.77
N ILE A 10 -2.77 -15.20 7.49
CA ILE A 10 -3.24 -14.11 6.64
C ILE A 10 -3.81 -13.04 7.56
N ILE A 11 -3.07 -11.94 7.75
CA ILE A 11 -3.50 -10.84 8.61
C ILE A 11 -4.60 -10.03 7.92
N THR A 12 -5.79 -10.05 8.48
CA THR A 12 -6.94 -9.29 7.98
C THR A 12 -8.11 -9.35 8.96
N ASP A 13 -8.87 -8.27 9.13
CA ASP A 13 -10.13 -8.27 9.89
C ASP A 13 -11.33 -8.69 9.01
N ASN A 14 -11.19 -8.55 7.69
CA ASN A 14 -12.20 -8.94 6.73
C ASN A 14 -11.52 -9.62 5.52
N PRO A 15 -11.57 -10.95 5.42
CA PRO A 15 -10.96 -11.68 4.32
C PRO A 15 -11.48 -11.24 2.94
N GLY A 16 -12.80 -11.14 2.81
CA GLY A 16 -13.46 -10.79 1.56
C GLY A 16 -12.95 -11.62 0.38
N TRP A 17 -13.18 -11.14 -0.84
CA TRP A 17 -12.75 -11.83 -2.05
C TRP A 17 -11.23 -12.05 -2.11
N HIS A 18 -10.43 -11.05 -1.71
CA HIS A 18 -8.96 -11.12 -1.78
C HIS A 18 -8.38 -12.21 -0.85
N GLY A 19 -8.89 -12.29 0.39
CA GLY A 19 -8.48 -13.32 1.34
C GLY A 19 -8.82 -14.72 0.83
N GLU A 20 -10.01 -14.90 0.26
CA GLU A 20 -10.43 -16.18 -0.31
C GLU A 20 -9.54 -16.62 -1.49
N GLN A 21 -9.13 -15.68 -2.39
CA GLN A 21 -8.20 -16.01 -3.47
C GLN A 21 -6.83 -16.43 -2.93
N LEU A 22 -6.28 -15.73 -1.92
CA LEU A 22 -5.01 -16.11 -1.28
C LEU A 22 -5.12 -17.50 -0.62
N ARG A 23 -6.19 -17.75 0.13
CA ARG A 23 -6.43 -19.08 0.76
C ARG A 23 -6.50 -20.19 -0.28
N LYS A 24 -7.22 -19.98 -1.39
CA LYS A 24 -7.32 -20.93 -2.49
C LYS A 24 -5.95 -21.21 -3.10
N SER A 25 -5.17 -20.17 -3.34
CA SER A 25 -3.81 -20.26 -3.92
C SER A 25 -2.85 -21.01 -2.99
N LEU A 26 -2.87 -20.73 -1.68
CA LEU A 26 -2.10 -21.45 -0.66
C LEU A 26 -2.46 -22.93 -0.62
N LYS A 27 -3.76 -23.26 -0.60
CA LYS A 27 -4.24 -24.64 -0.60
C LYS A 27 -3.77 -25.41 -1.83
N GLY A 28 -3.71 -24.77 -3.01
CA GLY A 28 -3.18 -25.37 -4.23
C GLY A 28 -1.67 -25.68 -4.16
N ARG A 29 -0.97 -25.22 -3.13
CA ARG A 29 0.46 -25.43 -2.86
C ARG A 29 0.72 -26.23 -1.58
N ASP A 30 -0.29 -26.99 -1.11
CA ASP A 30 -0.25 -27.78 0.13
C ASP A 30 0.13 -26.96 1.38
N LEU A 31 -0.33 -25.69 1.44
CA LEU A 31 -0.17 -24.81 2.57
C LEU A 31 -1.54 -24.52 3.20
N ASP A 32 -1.64 -24.78 4.50
CA ASP A 32 -2.81 -24.36 5.27
C ASP A 32 -2.70 -22.89 5.66
N SER A 33 -3.83 -22.24 5.87
CA SER A 33 -3.86 -20.84 6.29
C SER A 33 -4.96 -20.52 7.29
N VAL A 34 -4.68 -19.56 8.16
CA VAL A 34 -5.61 -19.00 9.14
C VAL A 34 -5.74 -17.50 8.90
N TYR A 35 -6.96 -17.00 8.88
CA TYR A 35 -7.21 -15.56 8.99
C TYR A 35 -7.02 -15.13 10.44
N LEU A 36 -6.31 -14.04 10.63
CA LEU A 36 -5.95 -13.54 11.94
C LEU A 36 -6.10 -12.02 11.98
N SER A 37 -6.82 -11.52 12.97
CA SER A 37 -6.82 -10.09 13.29
C SER A 37 -5.68 -9.76 14.27
N LEU A 38 -4.97 -8.67 14.02
CA LEU A 38 -3.96 -8.19 14.97
C LEU A 38 -4.58 -7.75 16.31
N SER A 39 -5.88 -7.45 16.33
CA SER A 39 -6.59 -7.12 17.58
C SER A 39 -6.76 -8.30 18.52
N ASP A 40 -6.64 -9.53 18.01
CA ASP A 40 -6.78 -10.76 18.77
C ASP A 40 -5.43 -11.30 19.27
N CYS A 41 -4.33 -10.62 18.90
CA CYS A 41 -2.97 -11.00 19.29
C CYS A 41 -2.56 -10.27 20.57
N SER A 42 -1.58 -10.84 21.28
CA SER A 42 -1.01 -10.22 22.48
C SER A 42 0.51 -10.42 22.56
N ILE A 43 1.17 -9.56 23.34
CA ILE A 43 2.59 -9.66 23.66
C ILE A 43 2.71 -9.96 25.15
N GLU A 44 3.48 -10.98 25.52
CA GLU A 44 3.84 -11.31 26.90
C GLU A 44 5.32 -10.98 27.13
N ILE A 45 5.60 -10.12 28.10
CA ILE A 45 6.97 -9.73 28.49
C ILE A 45 7.17 -10.18 29.94
N THR A 46 7.75 -11.36 30.13
CA THR A 46 7.84 -12.01 31.45
C THR A 46 9.25 -12.01 32.05
N GLY A 47 10.22 -11.41 31.36
CA GLY A 47 11.63 -11.34 31.78
C GLY A 47 12.51 -12.52 31.31
N GLU A 48 11.92 -13.65 30.96
CA GLU A 48 12.66 -14.80 30.43
C GLU A 48 12.67 -14.85 28.91
N ALA A 49 11.56 -14.45 28.31
CA ALA A 49 11.41 -14.30 26.86
C ALA A 49 10.29 -13.31 26.54
N ASN A 50 10.38 -12.66 25.38
CA ASN A 50 9.25 -11.96 24.80
C ASN A 50 8.50 -12.95 23.92
N ASP A 51 7.23 -13.14 24.17
CA ASP A 51 6.39 -14.06 23.43
C ASP A 51 5.22 -13.31 22.78
N ILE A 52 4.94 -13.60 21.52
CA ILE A 52 3.82 -13.04 20.80
C ILE A 52 2.80 -14.14 20.54
N LYS A 53 1.63 -14.02 21.17
CA LYS A 53 0.55 -15.00 21.04
C LYS A 53 -0.28 -14.70 19.80
N LEU A 54 -0.31 -15.67 18.92
CA LEU A 54 -1.12 -15.65 17.67
C LEU A 54 -2.21 -16.70 17.79
N PRO A 55 -3.49 -16.31 17.90
CA PRO A 55 -4.59 -17.27 17.97
C PRO A 55 -4.57 -18.28 16.80
N GLY A 56 -4.68 -19.56 17.15
CA GLY A 56 -4.60 -20.66 16.19
C GLY A 56 -3.19 -21.11 15.78
N PHE A 57 -2.14 -20.60 16.46
CA PHE A 57 -0.76 -21.01 16.29
C PHE A 57 -0.15 -21.37 17.65
N GLU A 58 0.36 -22.57 17.78
CA GLU A 58 1.18 -23.03 18.93
C GLU A 58 2.66 -22.80 18.66
N GLU A 59 3.05 -22.86 17.40
CA GLU A 59 4.39 -22.59 16.89
C GLU A 59 4.34 -21.41 15.93
N PRO A 60 5.46 -20.70 15.69
CA PRO A 60 5.51 -19.61 14.71
C PRO A 60 4.98 -20.04 13.34
N PRO A 61 4.20 -19.20 12.65
CA PRO A 61 3.70 -19.51 11.33
C PRO A 61 4.83 -19.71 10.32
N PHE A 62 4.59 -20.50 9.27
CA PHE A 62 5.51 -20.61 8.14
C PHE A 62 5.90 -19.26 7.55
N GLY A 63 4.98 -18.32 7.57
CA GLY A 63 5.12 -16.91 7.22
C GLY A 63 3.80 -16.17 7.39
N ILE A 64 3.85 -14.87 7.29
CA ILE A 64 2.70 -13.99 7.48
C ILE A 64 2.45 -13.21 6.19
N PHE A 65 1.24 -13.31 5.65
CA PHE A 65 0.78 -12.47 4.54
C PHE A 65 -0.14 -11.36 5.07
N VAL A 66 0.31 -10.10 4.99
CA VAL A 66 -0.49 -8.97 5.48
C VAL A 66 -1.43 -8.48 4.41
N ARG A 67 -2.74 -8.62 4.66
CA ARG A 67 -3.83 -8.13 3.78
C ARG A 67 -4.52 -6.89 4.32
N GLY A 68 -4.29 -6.55 5.57
CA GLY A 68 -4.82 -5.35 6.21
C GLY A 68 -4.23 -5.16 7.59
N VAL A 69 -3.95 -3.92 7.93
CA VAL A 69 -3.74 -3.47 9.31
C VAL A 69 -4.87 -2.50 9.61
N SER A 70 -5.71 -2.83 10.57
CA SER A 70 -6.88 -2.02 10.88
C SER A 70 -6.50 -0.66 11.42
N GLY A 71 -7.27 0.35 11.07
CA GLY A 71 -7.24 1.63 11.73
C GLY A 71 -7.71 1.53 13.18
N GLY A 72 -7.55 2.61 13.93
CA GLY A 72 -7.94 2.71 15.34
C GLY A 72 -7.39 3.97 15.98
N SER A 73 -7.30 3.99 17.31
CA SER A 73 -6.54 5.03 17.99
C SER A 73 -5.05 4.92 17.68
N LEU A 74 -4.27 5.95 17.97
CA LEU A 74 -2.82 5.94 17.78
C LEU A 74 -2.18 4.74 18.50
N GLU A 75 -2.58 4.48 19.73
CA GLU A 75 -2.08 3.39 20.57
C GLU A 75 -2.38 2.02 19.93
N GLN A 76 -3.60 1.84 19.39
CA GLN A 76 -3.97 0.60 18.72
C GLN A 76 -3.16 0.36 17.43
N VAL A 77 -2.91 1.41 16.65
CA VAL A 77 -2.11 1.30 15.42
C VAL A 77 -0.65 0.98 15.76
N ILE A 78 -0.07 1.69 16.75
CA ILE A 78 1.30 1.43 17.22
C ILE A 78 1.40 -0.01 17.71
N PHE A 79 0.52 -0.46 18.60
CA PHE A 79 0.53 -1.83 19.14
C PHE A 79 0.48 -2.91 18.02
N ARG A 80 -0.35 -2.71 16.99
CA ARG A 80 -0.44 -3.63 15.85
C ARG A 80 0.84 -3.66 15.02
N LEU A 81 1.50 -2.52 14.88
CA LEU A 81 2.79 -2.45 14.21
C LEU A 81 3.89 -3.09 15.06
N ASP A 82 3.89 -2.90 16.38
CA ASP A 82 4.82 -3.54 17.31
C ASP A 82 4.70 -5.06 17.26
N LEU A 83 3.49 -5.62 17.15
CA LEU A 83 3.27 -7.05 16.92
C LEU A 83 3.96 -7.53 15.64
N LEU A 84 3.82 -6.80 14.53
CA LEU A 84 4.45 -7.16 13.26
C LEU A 84 5.98 -7.02 13.34
N HIS A 85 6.50 -5.95 13.95
CA HIS A 85 7.93 -5.77 14.17
C HIS A 85 8.51 -6.86 15.05
N GLY A 86 7.88 -7.16 16.19
CA GLY A 86 8.32 -8.20 17.10
C GLY A 86 8.35 -9.59 16.43
N LEU A 87 7.33 -9.93 15.64
CA LEU A 87 7.32 -11.18 14.86
C LEU A 87 8.44 -11.21 13.81
N HIS A 88 8.68 -10.08 13.16
CA HIS A 88 9.78 -9.95 12.19
C HIS A 88 11.15 -10.14 12.87
N ASP A 89 11.35 -9.54 14.04
CA ASP A 89 12.60 -9.65 14.82
C ASP A 89 12.82 -11.08 15.38
N LEU A 90 11.72 -11.81 15.66
CA LEU A 90 11.75 -13.23 15.97
C LEU A 90 12.01 -14.14 14.74
N GLY A 91 12.25 -13.54 13.57
CA GLY A 91 12.61 -14.25 12.33
C GLY A 91 11.42 -14.70 11.48
N VAL A 92 10.18 -14.38 11.84
CA VAL A 92 9.01 -14.69 11.02
C VAL A 92 8.99 -13.78 9.78
N LYS A 93 9.01 -14.37 8.58
CA LYS A 93 8.90 -13.57 7.36
C LYS A 93 7.49 -12.99 7.23
N ILE A 94 7.43 -11.67 7.10
CA ILE A 94 6.19 -10.90 6.91
C ILE A 94 6.22 -10.27 5.52
N TYR A 95 5.14 -10.40 4.78
CA TYR A 95 5.00 -9.99 3.39
C TYR A 95 3.79 -9.04 3.23
N ASN A 96 3.96 -7.75 3.00
CA ASN A 96 5.16 -6.93 3.04
C ASN A 96 5.74 -6.76 4.46
N SER A 97 7.01 -6.36 4.54
CA SER A 97 7.65 -6.10 5.82
C SER A 97 6.93 -4.99 6.62
N PRO A 98 7.00 -5.01 7.97
CA PRO A 98 6.38 -3.94 8.78
C PRO A 98 6.88 -2.56 8.39
N LYS A 99 8.18 -2.41 8.18
CA LYS A 99 8.83 -1.16 7.73
C LYS A 99 8.27 -0.65 6.39
N SER A 100 8.02 -1.54 5.44
CA SER A 100 7.45 -1.18 4.13
C SER A 100 5.99 -0.74 4.26
N ILE A 101 5.24 -1.40 5.15
CA ILE A 101 3.84 -1.04 5.45
C ILE A 101 3.80 0.37 6.05
N GLU A 102 4.60 0.66 7.07
CA GLU A 102 4.69 1.99 7.69
C GLU A 102 5.01 3.08 6.68
N ARG A 103 6.03 2.86 5.84
CA ARG A 103 6.44 3.81 4.82
C ARG A 103 5.35 4.18 3.84
N THR A 104 4.45 3.25 3.52
CA THR A 104 3.39 3.48 2.53
C THR A 104 2.08 3.97 3.14
N VAL A 105 1.82 3.68 4.40
CA VAL A 105 0.70 4.25 5.15
C VAL A 105 0.94 5.73 5.42
N ASP A 106 2.18 6.12 5.68
CA ASP A 106 2.63 7.50 5.85
C ASP A 106 2.87 8.18 4.50
N LYS A 107 1.84 8.86 3.98
CA LYS A 107 1.94 9.61 2.70
C LYS A 107 3.06 10.66 2.67
N PRO A 108 3.30 11.47 3.71
CA PRO A 108 4.47 12.36 3.80
C PRO A 108 5.78 11.65 3.59
N LEU A 109 6.02 10.57 4.35
CA LEU A 109 7.26 9.81 4.26
C LEU A 109 7.44 9.17 2.89
N THR A 110 6.39 8.56 2.33
CA THR A 110 6.38 8.04 0.95
C THR A 110 6.81 9.13 -0.03
N SER A 111 6.16 10.30 0.01
CA SER A 111 6.44 11.40 -0.92
C SER A 111 7.87 11.91 -0.79
N MET A 112 8.40 12.02 0.43
CA MET A 112 9.78 12.43 0.68
C MET A 112 10.79 11.42 0.12
N LEU A 113 10.56 10.12 0.34
CA LEU A 113 11.46 9.07 -0.12
C LEU A 113 11.51 9.00 -1.65
N LEU A 114 10.35 9.02 -2.30
CA LEU A 114 10.25 9.01 -3.76
C LEU A 114 10.90 10.25 -4.37
N ASN A 115 10.65 11.44 -3.83
CA ASN A 115 11.23 12.69 -4.30
C ASN A 115 12.74 12.72 -4.13
N ARG A 116 13.30 12.28 -2.98
CA ARG A 116 14.75 12.16 -2.74
C ARG A 116 15.44 11.21 -3.71
N ALA A 117 14.73 10.18 -4.15
CA ALA A 117 15.22 9.24 -5.17
C ALA A 117 15.13 9.81 -6.60
N GLY A 118 14.65 11.04 -6.78
CA GLY A 118 14.50 11.66 -8.09
C GLY A 118 13.32 11.15 -8.91
N LEU A 119 12.39 10.42 -8.29
CA LEU A 119 11.22 9.92 -8.98
C LEU A 119 10.18 11.04 -9.19
N PRO A 120 9.51 11.09 -10.34
CA PRO A 120 8.52 12.13 -10.64
C PRO A 120 7.28 11.98 -9.77
N THR A 121 7.12 12.90 -8.82
CA THR A 121 5.95 13.03 -7.96
C THR A 121 5.36 14.43 -8.11
N PRO A 122 4.06 14.65 -7.90
CA PRO A 122 3.50 16.00 -7.84
C PRO A 122 4.14 16.79 -6.70
N LYS A 123 4.27 18.11 -6.85
CA LYS A 123 4.69 18.98 -5.76
C LYS A 123 3.77 18.80 -4.57
N THR A 124 4.35 18.62 -3.41
CA THR A 124 3.61 18.29 -2.19
C THR A 124 4.10 19.15 -1.03
N TRP A 125 3.17 19.65 -0.24
CA TRP A 125 3.40 20.45 0.96
C TRP A 125 2.62 19.82 2.10
N ILE A 126 3.26 19.73 3.25
CA ILE A 126 2.64 19.19 4.45
C ILE A 126 2.86 20.18 5.58
N CYS A 127 1.80 20.54 6.29
CA CYS A 127 1.86 21.45 7.43
C CYS A 127 0.72 21.17 8.41
N GLU A 128 0.87 21.65 9.65
CA GLU A 128 -0.11 21.50 10.71
C GLU A 128 -0.92 22.79 10.92
N SER A 129 -0.38 23.94 10.53
CA SER A 129 -1.01 25.24 10.77
C SER A 129 -1.89 25.67 9.60
N ASP A 130 -3.13 26.10 9.89
CA ASP A 130 -4.05 26.77 8.96
C ASP A 130 -3.39 27.96 8.26
N TYR A 131 -2.59 28.73 8.99
CA TYR A 131 -1.87 29.85 8.43
C TYR A 131 -0.90 29.40 7.34
N GLN A 132 -0.09 28.37 7.60
CA GLN A 132 0.85 27.83 6.61
C GLN A 132 0.11 27.24 5.39
N ALA A 133 -0.98 26.49 5.62
CA ALA A 133 -1.78 25.91 4.55
C ALA A 133 -2.38 26.99 3.63
N ASN A 134 -2.90 28.08 4.22
CA ASN A 134 -3.43 29.22 3.48
C ASN A 134 -2.34 29.97 2.71
N GLU A 135 -1.15 30.17 3.26
CA GLU A 135 -0.02 30.78 2.53
C GLU A 135 0.43 29.91 1.34
N ILE A 136 0.47 28.58 1.52
CA ILE A 136 0.74 27.65 0.43
C ILE A 136 -0.34 27.79 -0.66
N LEU A 137 -1.61 27.78 -0.27
CA LEU A 137 -2.73 27.92 -1.20
C LEU A 137 -2.66 29.22 -1.98
N LYS A 138 -2.44 30.37 -1.32
CA LYS A 138 -2.26 31.67 -1.96
C LYS A 138 -1.09 31.69 -2.96
N LYS A 139 0.05 31.09 -2.58
CA LYS A 139 1.26 31.11 -3.40
C LYS A 139 1.15 30.21 -4.63
N TYR A 140 0.55 29.02 -4.49
CA TYR A 140 0.63 27.96 -5.50
C TYR A 140 -0.66 27.71 -6.28
N SER A 141 -1.81 28.20 -5.83
CA SER A 141 -3.06 28.14 -6.59
C SER A 141 -3.33 29.37 -7.47
N ASN A 142 -2.31 30.21 -7.71
CA ASN A 142 -2.37 31.31 -8.65
C ASN A 142 -2.65 30.81 -10.09
N ASN A 143 -3.33 31.61 -10.91
CA ASN A 143 -3.61 31.32 -12.31
C ASN A 143 -4.45 30.05 -12.54
N ASN A 144 -5.50 29.86 -11.77
CA ASN A 144 -6.41 28.70 -11.86
C ASN A 144 -5.75 27.32 -11.56
N LYS A 145 -4.57 27.30 -10.98
CA LYS A 145 -3.97 26.03 -10.50
C LYS A 145 -4.75 25.53 -9.30
N LYS A 146 -5.00 24.23 -9.29
CA LYS A 146 -5.72 23.54 -8.22
C LYS A 146 -4.77 22.72 -7.36
N ILE A 147 -5.15 22.54 -6.12
CA ILE A 147 -4.45 21.73 -5.13
C ILE A 147 -5.37 20.60 -4.68
N VAL A 148 -4.83 19.40 -4.54
CA VAL A 148 -5.52 18.27 -3.94
C VAL A 148 -5.16 18.23 -2.46
N LEU A 149 -6.17 18.42 -1.61
CA LEU A 149 -6.05 18.24 -0.15
C LEU A 149 -6.49 16.82 0.20
N LYS A 150 -5.62 16.09 0.89
CA LYS A 150 -5.83 14.68 1.25
C LYS A 150 -5.70 14.45 2.76
N PRO A 151 -6.45 13.54 3.37
CA PRO A 151 -6.13 13.09 4.73
C PRO A 151 -4.81 12.29 4.72
N LEU A 152 -4.04 12.37 5.81
CA LEU A 152 -2.81 11.58 5.96
C LEU A 152 -3.12 10.09 5.86
N PHE A 153 -4.06 9.65 6.66
CA PHE A 153 -4.54 8.27 6.68
C PHE A 153 -5.90 8.21 5.98
N GLY A 154 -6.04 7.30 5.03
CA GLY A 154 -7.27 7.15 4.27
C GLY A 154 -7.03 6.34 3.01
N SER A 155 -8.09 5.75 2.50
CA SER A 155 -8.08 4.92 1.30
C SER A 155 -9.30 5.23 0.42
N GLN A 156 -9.34 4.68 -0.78
CA GLN A 156 -10.50 4.72 -1.68
C GLN A 156 -10.97 6.12 -2.11
N GLY A 157 -10.12 7.14 -1.94
CA GLY A 157 -10.46 8.52 -2.32
C GLY A 157 -11.40 9.24 -1.33
N LEU A 158 -11.62 8.68 -0.14
CA LEU A 158 -12.47 9.32 0.88
C LEU A 158 -11.77 10.52 1.51
N GLY A 159 -12.49 11.64 1.67
CA GLY A 159 -11.96 12.86 2.27
C GLY A 159 -10.95 13.63 1.41
N ILE A 160 -10.85 13.32 0.12
CA ILE A 160 -9.99 14.08 -0.81
C ILE A 160 -10.78 15.25 -1.41
N HIS A 161 -10.22 16.44 -1.34
CA HIS A 161 -10.82 17.66 -1.85
C HIS A 161 -9.94 18.32 -2.91
N LEU A 162 -10.56 18.87 -3.94
CA LEU A 162 -9.91 19.73 -4.91
C LEU A 162 -10.19 21.18 -4.52
N ILE A 163 -9.14 21.92 -4.18
CA ILE A 163 -9.22 23.28 -3.68
C ILE A 163 -8.39 24.25 -4.53
N ASP A 164 -8.78 25.52 -4.49
CA ASP A 164 -8.08 26.65 -5.08
C ASP A 164 -8.27 27.90 -4.20
N GLN A 165 -7.85 29.07 -4.66
CA GLN A 165 -8.02 30.32 -3.91
C GLN A 165 -9.47 30.72 -3.69
N ILE A 166 -10.39 30.27 -4.56
CA ILE A 166 -11.81 30.60 -4.47
C ILE A 166 -12.52 29.71 -3.47
N THR A 167 -12.26 28.40 -3.54
CA THR A 167 -12.83 27.43 -2.61
C THR A 167 -12.23 27.54 -1.21
N GLY A 168 -11.00 28.03 -1.11
CA GLY A 168 -10.30 28.14 0.17
C GLY A 168 -9.93 26.78 0.78
N LEU A 169 -9.43 26.84 2.01
CA LEU A 169 -9.06 25.67 2.80
C LEU A 169 -10.32 24.97 3.33
N VAL A 170 -10.40 23.66 3.16
CA VAL A 170 -11.48 22.84 3.72
C VAL A 170 -11.04 22.29 5.08
N HIS A 171 -11.90 22.41 6.08
CA HIS A 171 -11.73 21.83 7.40
C HIS A 171 -12.58 20.57 7.51
N ASP A 172 -11.95 19.43 7.76
CA ASP A 172 -12.60 18.14 7.98
C ASP A 172 -11.85 17.42 9.11
N GLU A 173 -12.58 16.82 10.03
CA GLU A 173 -12.00 16.06 11.15
C GLU A 173 -11.07 14.94 10.68
N LYS A 174 -11.28 14.43 9.46
CA LYS A 174 -10.41 13.41 8.85
C LYS A 174 -8.98 13.88 8.60
N PHE A 175 -8.73 15.19 8.58
CA PHE A 175 -7.37 15.72 8.44
C PHE A 175 -6.60 15.69 9.76
N ALA A 176 -7.29 15.54 10.90
CA ALA A 176 -6.68 15.53 12.25
C ALA A 176 -5.70 16.70 12.48
N GLY A 177 -5.99 17.88 11.91
CA GLY A 177 -5.16 19.07 12.00
C GLY A 177 -3.92 19.08 11.08
N ILE A 178 -3.72 18.07 10.23
CA ILE A 178 -2.59 18.01 9.28
C ILE A 178 -3.08 18.20 7.85
N TYR A 179 -2.48 19.16 7.16
CA TYR A 179 -2.79 19.47 5.77
C TYR A 179 -1.75 18.84 4.84
N TYR A 180 -2.15 17.79 4.12
CA TYR A 180 -1.37 17.22 3.01
C TYR A 180 -1.90 17.81 1.70
N LEU A 181 -1.17 18.79 1.19
CA LEU A 181 -1.50 19.57 0.00
C LEU A 181 -0.65 19.08 -1.17
N GLN A 182 -1.25 18.73 -2.29
CA GLN A 182 -0.53 18.20 -3.45
C GLN A 182 -0.99 18.91 -4.73
N GLU A 183 -0.05 19.25 -5.61
CA GLU A 183 -0.35 19.82 -6.92
C GLU A 183 -1.31 18.92 -7.70
N PHE A 184 -2.39 19.49 -8.22
CA PHE A 184 -3.30 18.79 -9.13
C PHE A 184 -2.63 18.65 -10.49
N ILE A 185 -2.44 17.42 -10.95
CA ILE A 185 -1.87 17.13 -12.26
C ILE A 185 -2.95 17.24 -13.32
N GLU A 186 -2.82 18.23 -14.21
CA GLU A 186 -3.69 18.39 -15.36
C GLU A 186 -3.44 17.29 -16.38
N ARG A 187 -4.49 16.61 -16.79
CA ARG A 187 -4.47 15.54 -17.78
C ARG A 187 -4.83 16.06 -19.17
N LYS A 188 -4.41 15.38 -20.21
CA LYS A 188 -4.75 15.72 -21.60
C LYS A 188 -6.27 15.63 -21.80
N ASN A 189 -6.86 16.65 -22.43
CA ASN A 189 -8.29 16.73 -22.78
C ASN A 189 -9.26 16.58 -21.60
N ASN A 190 -8.85 16.90 -20.38
CA ASN A 190 -9.65 16.68 -19.15
C ASN A 190 -10.17 15.24 -18.99
N ASN A 191 -9.51 14.25 -19.58
CA ASN A 191 -9.83 12.86 -19.37
C ASN A 191 -9.38 12.43 -17.98
N PHE A 192 -10.32 11.99 -17.15
CA PHE A 192 -10.02 11.54 -15.80
C PHE A 192 -9.61 10.06 -15.83
N ILE A 193 -8.36 9.85 -16.16
CA ILE A 193 -7.72 8.54 -16.24
C ILE A 193 -6.52 8.54 -15.29
N ASP A 194 -6.37 7.49 -14.51
CA ASP A 194 -5.12 7.16 -13.84
C ASP A 194 -4.69 5.73 -14.18
N ILE A 195 -3.48 5.41 -13.81
CA ILE A 195 -2.84 4.13 -14.11
C ILE A 195 -2.52 3.45 -12.78
N ARG A 196 -2.84 2.16 -12.67
CA ARG A 196 -2.35 1.30 -11.60
C ARG A 196 -1.44 0.23 -12.18
N VAL A 197 -0.22 0.14 -11.66
CA VAL A 197 0.74 -0.91 -11.97
C VAL A 197 0.90 -1.82 -10.76
N LEU A 198 0.77 -3.12 -10.95
CA LEU A 198 1.08 -4.13 -9.95
C LEU A 198 2.54 -4.54 -10.09
N VAL A 199 3.31 -4.36 -9.03
CA VAL A 199 4.70 -4.79 -8.93
C VAL A 199 4.78 -5.94 -7.93
N ILE A 200 5.48 -7.02 -8.28
CA ILE A 200 5.73 -8.18 -7.41
C ILE A 200 7.20 -8.57 -7.55
N ASP A 201 7.92 -8.75 -6.45
CA ASP A 201 9.37 -9.08 -6.44
C ASP A 201 10.21 -8.10 -7.28
N GLY A 202 9.88 -6.79 -7.25
CA GLY A 202 10.58 -5.77 -8.01
C GLY A 202 10.33 -5.78 -9.51
N VAL A 203 9.33 -6.54 -9.99
CA VAL A 203 8.96 -6.64 -11.42
C VAL A 203 7.53 -6.16 -11.63
N ALA A 204 7.33 -5.23 -12.55
CA ALA A 204 6.02 -4.77 -12.99
C ALA A 204 5.31 -5.90 -13.77
N LYS A 205 4.27 -6.48 -13.18
CA LYS A 205 3.57 -7.67 -13.69
C LYS A 205 2.38 -7.34 -14.57
N ALA A 206 1.64 -6.31 -14.22
CA ALA A 206 0.42 -5.93 -14.92
C ALA A 206 0.09 -4.46 -14.71
N GLY A 207 -0.64 -3.88 -15.66
CA GLY A 207 -1.17 -2.54 -15.58
C GLY A 207 -2.66 -2.49 -15.93
N MET A 208 -3.34 -1.49 -15.37
CA MET A 208 -4.68 -1.10 -15.80
C MET A 208 -4.82 0.41 -15.80
N THR A 209 -5.68 0.92 -16.66
CA THR A 209 -6.19 2.28 -16.57
C THR A 209 -7.52 2.28 -15.84
N ARG A 210 -7.77 3.32 -15.02
CA ARG A 210 -9.05 3.56 -14.35
C ARG A 210 -9.68 4.82 -14.93
N HIS A 211 -10.82 4.66 -15.57
CA HIS A 211 -11.54 5.73 -16.25
C HIS A 211 -12.72 6.19 -15.41
N SER A 212 -12.81 7.48 -15.13
CA SER A 212 -13.88 8.07 -14.34
C SER A 212 -14.54 9.25 -15.06
N LYS A 213 -15.79 9.54 -14.71
CA LYS A 213 -16.48 10.76 -15.11
C LYS A 213 -16.04 11.99 -14.29
N ASN A 214 -15.41 11.75 -13.15
CA ASN A 214 -14.93 12.75 -12.21
C ASN A 214 -13.40 12.69 -12.10
N TRP A 215 -12.81 13.73 -11.55
CA TRP A 215 -11.37 13.82 -11.35
C TRP A 215 -10.80 12.77 -10.37
N LEU A 216 -11.64 12.22 -9.47
CA LEU A 216 -11.33 11.06 -8.66
C LEU A 216 -11.53 9.78 -9.48
N THR A 217 -10.48 9.00 -9.59
CA THR A 217 -10.40 7.82 -10.45
C THR A 217 -10.33 6.50 -9.68
N ASN A 218 -10.62 6.54 -8.38
CA ASN A 218 -10.66 5.33 -7.55
C ASN A 218 -11.80 4.41 -7.98
N ARG A 219 -11.53 3.10 -8.11
CA ARG A 219 -12.55 2.10 -8.44
C ARG A 219 -13.74 2.10 -7.45
N ALA A 220 -13.47 2.30 -6.17
CA ALA A 220 -14.51 2.43 -5.15
C ALA A 220 -15.47 3.61 -5.39
N GLN A 221 -15.04 4.60 -6.20
CA GLN A 221 -15.84 5.75 -6.65
C GLN A 221 -16.48 5.52 -8.03
N GLY A 222 -16.50 4.27 -8.53
CA GLY A 222 -17.18 3.89 -9.76
C GLY A 222 -16.33 3.98 -11.03
N ALA A 223 -15.02 4.12 -10.94
CA ALA A 223 -14.16 4.11 -12.12
C ALA A 223 -14.17 2.73 -12.82
N ASN A 224 -14.18 2.76 -14.15
CA ASN A 224 -14.08 1.59 -15.00
C ASN A 224 -12.62 1.20 -15.24
N CYS A 225 -12.29 -0.08 -15.07
CA CYS A 225 -10.95 -0.61 -15.27
C CYS A 225 -10.80 -1.15 -16.70
N MET A 226 -9.70 -0.79 -17.36
CA MET A 226 -9.35 -1.28 -18.69
C MET A 226 -7.94 -1.85 -18.67
N PRO A 227 -7.63 -2.90 -19.47
CA PRO A 227 -6.28 -3.45 -19.55
C PRO A 227 -5.31 -2.39 -20.08
N LEU A 228 -4.07 -2.43 -19.59
CA LEU A 228 -2.98 -1.57 -20.04
C LEU A 228 -1.74 -2.39 -20.31
N GLU A 229 -1.25 -2.32 -21.52
CA GLU A 229 0.08 -2.84 -21.86
C GLU A 229 1.14 -1.90 -21.27
N LEU A 230 2.03 -2.49 -20.45
CA LEU A 230 3.07 -1.72 -19.76
C LEU A 230 4.19 -1.36 -20.74
N ASN A 231 4.44 -0.07 -20.89
CA ASN A 231 5.66 0.41 -21.55
C ASN A 231 6.84 0.44 -20.57
N GLN A 232 8.04 0.67 -21.11
CA GLN A 232 9.27 0.68 -20.33
C GLN A 232 9.27 1.73 -19.24
N ASP A 233 8.76 2.94 -19.49
CA ASP A 233 8.73 4.05 -18.52
C ASP A 233 7.85 3.71 -17.33
N LEU A 234 6.64 3.20 -17.57
CA LEU A 234 5.72 2.78 -16.49
C LEU A 234 6.31 1.66 -15.64
N SER A 235 6.93 0.66 -16.29
CA SER A 235 7.57 -0.45 -15.59
C SER A 235 8.71 0.05 -14.72
N GLN A 236 9.65 0.79 -15.28
CA GLN A 236 10.82 1.29 -14.55
C GLN A 236 10.44 2.22 -13.40
N LEU A 237 9.51 3.17 -13.61
CA LEU A 237 9.06 4.07 -12.53
C LEU A 237 8.41 3.30 -11.39
N SER A 238 7.58 2.31 -11.69
CA SER A 238 6.89 1.52 -10.68
C SER A 238 7.83 0.60 -9.91
N GLU A 239 8.76 -0.05 -10.60
CA GLU A 239 9.80 -0.90 -10.01
C GLU A 239 10.74 -0.10 -9.12
N MET A 240 11.19 1.07 -9.58
CA MET A 240 12.03 1.98 -8.78
C MET A 240 11.30 2.49 -7.53
N ALA A 241 10.00 2.81 -7.62
CA ALA A 241 9.22 3.22 -6.47
C ALA A 241 9.15 2.11 -5.41
N CYS A 242 8.91 0.86 -5.82
CA CYS A 242 8.91 -0.29 -4.92
C CYS A 242 10.29 -0.53 -4.30
N LYS A 243 11.36 -0.41 -5.09
CA LYS A 243 12.75 -0.54 -4.60
C LYS A 243 13.10 0.51 -3.53
N VAL A 244 12.74 1.79 -3.76
CA VAL A 244 12.98 2.90 -2.81
C VAL A 244 12.25 2.69 -1.49
N LEU A 245 11.04 2.13 -1.54
CA LEU A 245 10.22 1.88 -0.37
C LEU A 245 10.48 0.49 0.25
N GLU A 246 11.34 -0.34 -0.34
CA GLU A 246 11.69 -1.69 0.10
C GLU A 246 10.47 -2.62 0.15
N ILE A 247 9.60 -2.58 -0.88
CA ILE A 247 8.33 -3.29 -0.92
C ILE A 247 8.45 -4.57 -1.74
N ASP A 248 7.98 -5.70 -1.21
CA ASP A 248 7.93 -6.98 -1.90
C ASP A 248 6.84 -7.00 -2.99
N TYR A 249 5.66 -6.42 -2.71
CA TYR A 249 4.60 -6.23 -3.71
C TYR A 249 3.80 -4.95 -3.45
N ALA A 250 3.39 -4.29 -4.50
CA ALA A 250 2.62 -3.04 -4.39
C ALA A 250 1.72 -2.77 -5.59
N GLY A 251 0.72 -1.93 -5.35
CA GLY A 251 0.02 -1.20 -6.41
C GLY A 251 0.55 0.23 -6.49
N VAL A 252 1.17 0.58 -7.60
CA VAL A 252 1.68 1.93 -7.87
C VAL A 252 0.66 2.69 -8.69
N ASP A 253 0.22 3.84 -8.20
CA ASP A 253 -0.74 4.71 -8.88
C ASP A 253 -0.01 5.86 -9.55
N LEU A 254 -0.22 6.01 -10.86
CA LEU A 254 0.40 7.06 -11.68
C LEU A 254 -0.64 7.86 -12.43
N ILE A 255 -0.29 9.10 -12.74
CA ILE A 255 -1.04 9.97 -13.66
C ILE A 255 -0.10 10.39 -14.79
N GLU A 256 -0.60 10.34 -16.02
CA GLU A 256 0.03 10.98 -17.17
C GLU A 256 -0.44 12.43 -17.27
N ASP A 257 0.49 13.38 -17.28
CA ASP A 257 0.17 14.79 -17.43
C ASP A 257 -0.13 15.14 -18.91
N LYS A 258 -0.56 16.38 -19.15
CA LYS A 258 -0.89 16.87 -20.50
C LYS A 258 0.28 16.85 -21.50
N ASN A 259 1.52 16.70 -21.02
CA ASN A 259 2.73 16.64 -21.83
C ASN A 259 3.22 15.18 -22.04
N GLY A 260 2.49 14.19 -21.52
CA GLY A 260 2.85 12.78 -21.63
C GLY A 260 3.83 12.29 -20.57
N LYS A 261 4.08 13.07 -19.50
CA LYS A 261 4.98 12.67 -18.41
C LYS A 261 4.19 11.98 -17.30
N TYR A 262 4.70 10.86 -16.82
CA TYR A 262 4.13 10.11 -15.69
C TYR A 262 4.55 10.71 -14.35
N HIS A 263 3.61 10.75 -13.41
CA HIS A 263 3.82 11.16 -12.02
C HIS A 263 3.28 10.09 -11.09
N ILE A 264 4.09 9.64 -10.13
CA ILE A 264 3.66 8.70 -9.09
C ILE A 264 2.88 9.47 -8.03
N ILE A 265 1.62 9.12 -7.82
CA ILE A 265 0.73 9.78 -6.86
C ILE A 265 0.55 8.99 -5.56
N GLU A 266 0.69 7.68 -5.61
CA GLU A 266 0.55 6.81 -4.44
C GLU A 266 1.23 5.47 -4.68
N VAL A 267 1.76 4.87 -3.62
CA VAL A 267 2.24 3.49 -3.61
C VAL A 267 1.58 2.76 -2.45
N ASN A 268 0.87 1.67 -2.76
CA ASN A 268 0.11 0.90 -1.80
C ASN A 268 0.77 -0.45 -1.54
N SER A 269 1.26 -0.70 -0.33
CA SER A 269 1.85 -1.99 0.07
C SER A 269 0.82 -3.09 0.33
N ILE A 270 -0.45 -2.75 0.45
CA ILE A 270 -1.56 -3.69 0.63
C ILE A 270 -2.62 -3.38 -0.44
N PRO A 271 -2.29 -3.55 -1.73
CA PRO A 271 -3.21 -3.16 -2.80
C PRO A 271 -4.43 -4.07 -2.87
N ALA A 272 -5.57 -3.49 -3.22
CA ALA A 272 -6.70 -4.25 -3.74
C ALA A 272 -6.49 -4.50 -5.23
N TRP A 273 -6.60 -5.76 -5.67
CA TRP A 273 -6.37 -6.14 -7.07
C TRP A 273 -7.60 -6.70 -7.80
N TYR A 274 -8.79 -6.67 -7.19
CA TYR A 274 -10.00 -7.18 -7.84
C TYR A 274 -10.24 -6.54 -9.22
N GLY A 275 -10.08 -5.21 -9.34
CA GLY A 275 -10.24 -4.52 -10.63
C GLY A 275 -9.20 -4.93 -11.67
N LEU A 276 -7.95 -5.14 -11.25
CA LEU A 276 -6.89 -5.59 -12.13
C LEU A 276 -7.10 -7.05 -12.58
N GLN A 277 -7.57 -7.92 -11.68
CA GLN A 277 -7.88 -9.32 -12.01
C GLN A 277 -8.93 -9.45 -13.13
N GLN A 278 -9.82 -8.48 -13.28
CA GLN A 278 -10.84 -8.51 -14.34
C GLN A 278 -10.28 -8.21 -15.75
N VAL A 279 -9.05 -7.73 -15.83
CA VAL A 279 -8.43 -7.22 -17.07
C VAL A 279 -7.10 -7.88 -17.40
N VAL A 280 -6.70 -8.90 -16.65
CA VAL A 280 -5.51 -9.74 -16.89
C VAL A 280 -5.92 -11.20 -17.06
N ASP A 281 -5.12 -11.98 -17.76
CA ASP A 281 -5.38 -13.38 -18.12
C ASP A 281 -4.71 -14.40 -17.16
N PHE A 282 -3.96 -13.94 -16.18
CA PHE A 282 -3.32 -14.77 -15.14
C PHE A 282 -3.91 -14.54 -13.75
N ASP A 283 -3.74 -15.50 -12.84
CA ASP A 283 -4.18 -15.38 -11.45
C ASP A 283 -3.16 -14.56 -10.62
N ILE A 284 -3.59 -13.39 -10.16
CA ILE A 284 -2.74 -12.48 -9.37
C ILE A 284 -2.43 -13.10 -8.00
N ALA A 285 -3.39 -13.82 -7.39
CA ALA A 285 -3.15 -14.45 -6.09
C ALA A 285 -2.08 -15.55 -6.20
N ASP A 286 -2.05 -16.30 -7.29
CA ASP A 286 -1.01 -17.30 -7.56
C ASP A 286 0.37 -16.64 -7.66
N CYS A 287 0.50 -15.56 -8.41
CA CYS A 287 1.76 -14.81 -8.50
C CYS A 287 2.22 -14.26 -7.14
N LEU A 288 1.30 -13.74 -6.32
CA LEU A 288 1.59 -13.23 -4.98
C LEU A 288 2.05 -14.35 -4.04
N ILE A 289 1.38 -15.51 -4.07
CA ILE A 289 1.73 -16.64 -3.20
C ILE A 289 3.03 -17.30 -3.63
N ASP A 290 3.32 -17.41 -4.92
CA ASP A 290 4.61 -17.91 -5.41
C ASP A 290 5.78 -17.01 -4.96
N SER A 291 5.60 -15.70 -5.04
CA SER A 291 6.56 -14.72 -4.52
C SER A 291 6.70 -14.82 -3.00
N PHE A 292 5.60 -14.92 -2.26
CA PHE A 292 5.59 -15.09 -0.81
C PHE A 292 6.39 -16.33 -0.39
N ILE A 293 6.10 -17.51 -0.96
CA ILE A 293 6.78 -18.77 -0.66
C ILE A 293 8.28 -18.67 -0.94
N LYS A 294 8.65 -18.11 -2.08
CA LYS A 294 10.06 -17.87 -2.44
C LYS A 294 10.79 -17.00 -1.42
N ASN A 295 10.15 -15.93 -0.94
CA ASN A 295 10.71 -15.02 0.05
C ASN A 295 10.84 -15.66 1.44
N VAL A 296 9.85 -16.45 1.87
CA VAL A 296 9.92 -17.23 3.13
C VAL A 296 11.04 -18.27 3.08
N SER A 297 11.16 -19.01 1.97
CA SER A 297 12.16 -20.07 1.81
C SER A 297 13.60 -19.52 1.81
N ARG A 298 13.84 -18.34 1.27
CA ARG A 298 15.15 -17.67 1.28
C ARG A 298 15.60 -17.28 2.69
N ASN A 299 14.69 -16.78 3.53
CA ASN A 299 15.00 -16.44 4.93
C ASN A 299 15.40 -17.67 5.75
N ASN A 300 14.68 -18.78 5.59
CA ASN A 300 14.99 -20.02 6.31
C ASN A 300 16.38 -20.59 5.96
N THR A 301 16.82 -20.38 4.72
CA THR A 301 18.17 -20.81 4.29
C THR A 301 19.26 -19.95 4.93
N LEU A 302 19.07 -18.64 5.06
CA LEU A 302 20.06 -17.72 5.66
C LEU A 302 20.23 -17.95 7.17
N GLN A 303 19.16 -18.30 7.89
CA GLN A 303 19.23 -18.61 9.33
C GLN A 303 20.00 -19.91 9.62
N ILE A 304 19.99 -20.89 8.72
CA ILE A 304 20.75 -22.15 8.89
C ILE A 304 22.28 -21.94 8.78
N TYR A 305 22.72 -20.93 8.05
CA TYR A 305 24.14 -20.61 7.87
C TYR A 305 24.67 -19.53 8.83
N SER A 306 23.83 -18.93 9.68
CA SER A 306 24.21 -17.90 10.66
C SER A 306 24.25 -18.42 12.11
N ASN A 307 23.93 -19.68 12.35
CA ASN A 307 24.12 -20.44 13.59
C ASN A 307 25.24 -21.47 13.40
#